data_a7a3a80b04fa4eb299b4c74a5af7f350
#
_entry.id   a7a3a80b04fa4eb299b4c74a5af7f350
#
_cell.length_a   1.000
_cell.length_b   1.000
_cell.length_c   1.000
_cell.angle_alpha   90.00
_cell.angle_beta   90.00
_cell.angle_gamma   90.00
#
_symmetry.space_group_name_H-M   'P 1'
#
loop_
_entity.id
_entity.type
_entity.pdbx_description
1 polymer ?
#
loop_
_entity_poly.entity_id
_entity_poly.type
_entity_poly.pdbx_seq_one_letter_code
_entity_poly.pdbx_strand_id
1 'polypeptide(L)'
;MYHFNNVASSGGLPMKPTLSVGLSATRRIQIDTPRTIDFLGETLRVYATPELVRDFEIACREFLLTHADAGEDSVGTGISISHGGATLRGMHVDITVTVSKIEGRLVTFDLLAKDQVEEISRGSHSRFVVEVEKLRAKVAAKAAKAGAAAAVS
;
A
#
# COMPACT_ATOMS: atom_id res chain seq x y z
N MET A 1 0.20 18.68 6.15
CA MET A 1 0.77 18.54 7.16
C MET A 1 0.00 18.04 8.20
N TYR A 2 0.43 17.24 8.90
CA TYR A 2 -0.34 16.73 9.84
C TYR A 2 -0.03 17.17 11.13
N HIS A 3 -0.75 16.99 11.93
CA HIS A 3 -0.63 17.33 13.14
C HIS A 3 -0.52 16.42 14.00
N PHE A 4 -0.09 16.39 14.89
CA PHE A 4 0.15 15.53 15.76
C PHE A 4 -0.38 15.68 16.98
N ASN A 5 -1.12 15.45 17.43
CA ASN A 5 -1.78 15.52 18.54
C ASN A 5 -1.56 14.56 19.38
N ASN A 6 -0.99 14.15 19.75
CA ASN A 6 -0.70 13.20 20.64
C ASN A 6 -1.67 12.52 21.38
N VAL A 7 -2.59 12.62 21.18
CA VAL A 7 -3.51 11.96 21.85
C VAL A 7 -3.27 10.62 21.75
N ALA A 8 -2.87 10.26 20.74
CA ALA A 8 -2.76 8.93 20.60
C ALA A 8 -2.00 8.36 21.62
N SER A 9 -1.23 9.04 22.10
CA SER A 9 -0.44 8.41 22.98
C SER A 9 -1.15 7.86 24.04
N SER A 10 -2.23 8.16 24.16
CA SER A 10 -2.78 7.78 25.28
C SER A 10 -3.35 6.58 25.04
N GLY A 11 -3.11 5.78 25.11
CA GLY A 11 -3.78 4.70 25.05
C GLY A 11 -3.58 3.82 24.08
N GLY A 12 -2.82 4.01 23.36
CA GLY A 12 -2.69 3.04 22.51
C GLY A 12 -3.34 3.10 21.23
N LEU A 13 -3.91 4.12 20.83
CA LEU A 13 -4.47 4.24 19.52
C LEU A 13 -3.30 4.37 18.56
N PRO A 14 -3.22 3.54 17.53
CA PRO A 14 -2.06 3.53 16.65
C PRO A 14 -1.97 4.65 15.65
N MET A 15 -2.99 5.41 15.44
CA MET A 15 -2.96 6.45 14.43
C MET A 15 -3.58 7.70 14.96
N LYS A 16 -3.38 8.80 14.25
CA LYS A 16 -4.01 10.03 14.63
C LYS A 16 -5.51 9.93 14.46
N PRO A 17 -6.27 10.67 15.21
CA PRO A 17 -7.73 10.60 15.13
C PRO A 17 -8.30 11.07 13.79
N THR A 18 -7.46 11.59 12.90
CA THR A 18 -7.94 11.99 11.60
C THR A 18 -8.20 10.81 10.68
N LEU A 19 -7.71 9.61 11.00
CA LEU A 19 -7.97 8.46 10.18
C LEU A 19 -9.39 7.95 10.44
N SER A 20 -10.19 7.78 9.42
CA SER A 20 -11.54 7.24 9.58
C SER A 20 -11.99 6.52 8.33
N VAL A 21 -12.98 5.65 8.51
CA VAL A 21 -13.57 4.92 7.39
C VAL A 21 -14.22 5.92 6.43
N GLY A 22 -14.04 5.69 5.15
CA GLY A 22 -14.59 6.55 4.10
C GLY A 22 -13.58 7.53 3.52
N LEU A 23 -12.46 7.76 4.19
CA LEU A 23 -11.45 8.64 3.62
C LEU A 23 -10.84 7.97 2.40
N SER A 24 -10.53 8.76 1.39
CA SER A 24 -9.93 8.21 0.19
C SER A 24 -8.89 9.14 -0.39
N ALA A 25 -8.06 8.64 -1.24
CA ALA A 25 -7.07 9.40 -1.97
C ALA A 25 -6.91 8.81 -3.35
N THR A 26 -6.63 9.67 -4.32
CA THR A 26 -6.42 9.24 -5.69
C THR A 26 -5.03 9.68 -6.13
N ARG A 27 -4.34 8.80 -6.84
CA ARG A 27 -3.01 9.10 -7.33
C ARG A 27 -2.94 8.73 -8.79
N ARG A 28 -2.36 9.55 -9.62
CA ARG A 28 -2.17 9.24 -11.04
C ARG A 28 -0.81 8.62 -11.26
N ILE A 29 -0.79 7.47 -11.93
CA ILE A 29 0.43 6.72 -12.22
C ILE A 29 0.64 6.75 -13.72
N GLN A 30 1.85 7.11 -14.13
CA GLN A 30 2.21 7.07 -15.53
C GLN A 30 2.74 5.68 -15.83
N ILE A 31 2.21 5.01 -16.83
CA ILE A 31 2.63 3.65 -17.15
C ILE A 31 3.88 3.69 -18.01
N ASP A 32 5.01 3.62 -17.33
CA ASP A 32 6.30 3.67 -17.96
C ASP A 32 6.78 2.26 -18.31
N THR A 33 7.88 2.14 -19.00
CA THR A 33 8.37 0.85 -19.45
C THR A 33 8.59 -0.16 -18.30
N PRO A 34 9.19 0.23 -17.17
CA PRO A 34 9.39 -0.74 -16.08
C PRO A 34 8.10 -1.31 -15.50
N ARG A 35 6.98 -0.63 -15.67
CA ARG A 35 5.70 -1.12 -15.16
C ARG A 35 5.03 -2.11 -16.09
N THR A 36 5.62 -2.39 -17.26
CA THR A 36 4.96 -3.21 -18.26
C THR A 36 5.59 -4.59 -18.38
N ILE A 37 4.80 -5.55 -18.84
CA ILE A 37 5.31 -6.89 -19.10
C ILE A 37 6.26 -6.84 -20.30
N ASP A 38 7.22 -7.76 -20.35
CA ASP A 38 8.18 -7.79 -21.43
C ASP A 38 8.18 -9.10 -22.22
N PHE A 39 7.37 -10.05 -21.82
CA PHE A 39 7.45 -11.39 -22.39
C PHE A 39 6.61 -11.56 -23.66
N LEU A 40 5.85 -10.55 -24.06
CA LEU A 40 5.07 -10.60 -25.29
C LEU A 40 5.59 -9.64 -26.37
N GLY A 41 6.78 -9.10 -26.18
CA GLY A 41 7.41 -8.20 -27.17
C GLY A 41 7.03 -6.74 -26.99
N GLU A 42 7.68 -5.88 -27.72
CA GLU A 42 7.53 -4.44 -27.54
C GLU A 42 6.16 -3.89 -27.91
N THR A 43 5.44 -4.55 -28.78
CA THR A 43 4.12 -4.05 -29.18
C THR A 43 3.04 -4.42 -28.18
N LEU A 44 3.35 -5.27 -27.20
CA LEU A 44 2.36 -5.68 -26.21
C LEU A 44 2.85 -5.32 -24.80
N ARG A 45 3.46 -4.17 -24.65
CA ARG A 45 3.87 -3.66 -23.36
C ARG A 45 2.65 -3.09 -22.64
N VAL A 46 2.07 -3.89 -21.77
CA VAL A 46 0.90 -3.47 -20.97
C VAL A 46 1.23 -3.55 -19.49
N TYR A 47 0.52 -2.79 -18.68
CA TYR A 47 0.70 -2.69 -17.25
C TYR A 47 0.69 -4.08 -16.61
N ALA A 48 1.75 -4.42 -15.92
CA ALA A 48 1.90 -5.75 -15.34
C ALA A 48 1.16 -5.84 -14.00
N THR A 49 0.50 -6.95 -13.75
CA THR A 49 -0.24 -7.15 -12.51
C THR A 49 0.63 -6.97 -11.26
N PRO A 50 1.84 -7.50 -11.18
CA PRO A 50 2.66 -7.25 -9.99
C PRO A 50 2.97 -5.78 -9.75
N GLU A 51 3.11 -5.00 -10.83
CA GLU A 51 3.37 -3.58 -10.69
C GLU A 51 2.13 -2.83 -10.23
N LEU A 52 0.96 -3.24 -10.69
CA LEU A 52 -0.29 -2.69 -10.22
C LEU A 52 -0.45 -2.96 -8.72
N VAL A 53 -0.15 -4.16 -8.27
CA VAL A 53 -0.20 -4.51 -6.85
C VAL A 53 0.76 -3.60 -6.08
N ARG A 54 1.97 -3.41 -6.58
CA ARG A 54 2.95 -2.56 -5.93
C ARG A 54 2.47 -1.12 -5.84
N ASP A 55 1.90 -0.61 -6.92
CA ASP A 55 1.40 0.77 -6.94
C ASP A 55 0.23 0.94 -5.97
N PHE A 56 -0.67 -0.04 -5.84
CA PHE A 56 -1.72 -0.01 -4.84
C PHE A 56 -1.13 -0.02 -3.44
N GLU A 57 -0.15 -0.87 -3.16
CA GLU A 57 0.43 -0.94 -1.84
C GLU A 57 1.11 0.37 -1.45
N ILE A 58 1.85 0.96 -2.38
CA ILE A 58 2.52 2.22 -2.12
C ILE A 58 1.50 3.32 -1.83
N ALA A 59 0.42 3.36 -2.61
CA ALA A 59 -0.62 4.38 -2.41
C ALA A 59 -1.25 4.24 -1.02
N CYS A 60 -1.56 3.03 -0.59
CA CYS A 60 -2.15 2.81 0.72
C CYS A 60 -1.17 3.14 1.85
N ARG A 61 0.09 2.73 1.69
CA ARG A 61 1.09 3.03 2.72
C ARG A 61 1.30 4.53 2.86
N GLU A 62 1.43 5.24 1.74
CA GLU A 62 1.66 6.68 1.81
C GLU A 62 0.44 7.41 2.36
N PHE A 63 -0.76 6.92 2.06
CA PHE A 63 -1.95 7.49 2.65
C PHE A 63 -1.92 7.32 4.18
N LEU A 64 -1.60 6.13 4.66
CA LEU A 64 -1.55 5.90 6.11
C LEU A 64 -0.45 6.74 6.77
N LEU A 65 0.67 6.96 6.08
CA LEU A 65 1.73 7.78 6.67
C LEU A 65 1.27 9.20 6.97
N THR A 66 0.30 9.72 6.21
CA THR A 66 -0.20 11.06 6.50
C THR A 66 -1.01 11.10 7.80
N HIS A 67 -1.39 9.95 8.35
CA HIS A 67 -2.13 9.85 9.59
C HIS A 67 -1.31 9.16 10.68
N ALA A 68 -0.05 8.86 10.43
CA ALA A 68 0.75 8.11 11.38
C ALA A 68 1.37 9.01 12.44
N ASP A 69 1.58 8.44 13.63
CA ASP A 69 2.35 9.13 14.65
C ASP A 69 3.83 8.86 14.40
N ALA A 70 4.68 9.59 15.10
CA ALA A 70 6.12 9.41 14.94
C ALA A 70 6.49 7.97 15.29
N GLY A 71 7.33 7.38 14.50
CA GLY A 71 7.79 6.01 14.73
C GLY A 71 6.87 4.92 14.20
N GLU A 72 5.75 5.32 13.61
CA GLU A 72 4.83 4.35 13.04
C GLU A 72 4.96 4.24 11.54
N ASP A 73 4.68 3.08 11.01
CA ASP A 73 4.56 2.80 9.58
C ASP A 73 3.54 1.67 9.44
N SER A 74 3.42 1.09 8.29
CA SER A 74 2.54 -0.07 8.11
C SER A 74 3.18 -1.08 7.18
N VAL A 75 2.75 -2.32 7.32
CA VAL A 75 3.17 -3.41 6.43
C VAL A 75 1.92 -4.05 5.84
N GLY A 76 2.03 -4.52 4.61
CA GLY A 76 0.92 -5.18 3.95
C GLY A 76 0.68 -6.55 4.54
N THR A 77 -0.59 -6.92 4.72
CA THR A 77 -0.95 -8.22 5.27
C THR A 77 -1.83 -9.03 4.32
N GLY A 78 -2.34 -8.43 3.28
CA GLY A 78 -3.14 -9.16 2.31
C GLY A 78 -3.59 -8.25 1.18
N ILE A 79 -3.78 -8.81 0.02
CA ILE A 79 -4.30 -8.06 -1.11
C ILE A 79 -4.99 -9.02 -2.07
N SER A 80 -6.11 -8.58 -2.59
CA SER A 80 -6.85 -9.35 -3.58
C SER A 80 -7.36 -8.37 -4.62
N ILE A 81 -7.01 -8.57 -5.86
CA ILE A 81 -7.47 -7.69 -6.93
C ILE A 81 -7.87 -8.48 -8.16
N SER A 82 -8.74 -7.89 -8.95
CA SER A 82 -8.94 -8.31 -10.32
C SER A 82 -8.11 -7.39 -11.19
N HIS A 83 -7.73 -7.80 -12.38
CA HIS A 83 -7.01 -6.94 -13.29
C HIS A 83 -7.47 -7.33 -14.70
N GLY A 84 -8.59 -6.76 -15.11
CA GLY A 84 -9.25 -7.16 -16.33
C GLY A 84 -8.97 -6.30 -17.54
N GLY A 85 -8.46 -5.11 -17.37
CA GLY A 85 -8.19 -4.22 -18.50
C GLY A 85 -6.71 -4.08 -18.78
N ALA A 86 -6.35 -4.05 -20.05
CA ALA A 86 -4.95 -3.89 -20.46
C ALA A 86 -4.67 -2.40 -20.66
N THR A 87 -3.73 -1.87 -19.92
CA THR A 87 -3.32 -0.47 -20.07
C THR A 87 -1.98 -0.41 -20.75
N LEU A 88 -1.88 0.34 -21.82
CA LEU A 88 -0.68 0.37 -22.62
C LEU A 88 0.38 1.29 -22.03
N ARG A 89 1.64 0.97 -22.34
CA ARG A 89 2.73 1.87 -21.98
C ARG A 89 2.44 3.26 -22.55
N GLY A 90 2.67 4.25 -21.76
CA GLY A 90 2.43 5.66 -22.14
C GLY A 90 1.08 6.19 -21.66
N MET A 91 0.17 5.31 -21.30
CA MET A 91 -1.12 5.74 -20.75
C MET A 91 -0.94 6.06 -19.27
N HIS A 92 -1.97 6.60 -18.64
CA HIS A 92 -1.95 6.80 -17.19
C HIS A 92 -3.10 6.02 -16.54
N VAL A 93 -2.93 5.77 -15.26
CA VAL A 93 -3.94 5.09 -14.45
C VAL A 93 -4.18 5.93 -13.21
N ASP A 94 -5.43 6.14 -12.86
CA ASP A 94 -5.78 6.78 -11.61
C ASP A 94 -6.12 5.68 -10.61
N ILE A 95 -5.36 5.64 -9.52
CA ILE A 95 -5.57 4.67 -8.47
C ILE A 95 -6.26 5.39 -7.32
N THR A 96 -7.39 4.85 -6.89
CA THR A 96 -8.12 5.37 -5.74
C THR A 96 -8.15 4.33 -4.63
N VAL A 97 -7.74 4.73 -3.44
CA VAL A 97 -7.77 3.86 -2.27
C VAL A 97 -8.70 4.50 -1.24
N THR A 98 -9.58 3.71 -0.66
CA THR A 98 -10.58 4.20 0.27
C THR A 98 -10.56 3.33 1.53
N VAL A 99 -10.47 3.95 2.69
CA VAL A 99 -10.49 3.19 3.94
C VAL A 99 -11.87 2.58 4.12
N SER A 100 -11.94 1.25 4.14
CA SER A 100 -13.20 0.56 4.28
C SER A 100 -13.42 0.00 5.69
N LYS A 101 -12.35 -0.21 6.46
CA LYS A 101 -12.50 -0.80 7.78
C LYS A 101 -11.27 -0.49 8.62
N ILE A 102 -11.49 -0.23 9.88
CA ILE A 102 -10.40 -0.02 10.84
C ILE A 102 -10.70 -0.89 12.05
N GLU A 103 -9.80 -1.83 12.36
CA GLU A 103 -9.97 -2.69 13.50
C GLU A 103 -8.67 -2.64 14.29
N GLY A 104 -8.56 -1.73 15.21
CA GLY A 104 -7.33 -1.52 15.96
C GLY A 104 -6.21 -1.09 15.02
N ARG A 105 -5.18 -1.89 14.92
CA ARG A 105 -4.06 -1.58 14.04
C ARG A 105 -4.23 -2.10 12.63
N LEU A 106 -5.30 -2.81 12.34
CA LEU A 106 -5.53 -3.35 11.01
C LEU A 106 -6.43 -2.40 10.22
N VAL A 107 -5.94 -1.93 9.10
CA VAL A 107 -6.68 -1.00 8.23
C VAL A 107 -6.88 -1.67 6.90
N THR A 108 -8.13 -1.73 6.44
CA THR A 108 -8.47 -2.32 5.15
C THR A 108 -8.92 -1.22 4.19
N PHE A 109 -8.50 -1.35 2.96
CA PHE A 109 -8.83 -0.40 1.90
C PHE A 109 -9.57 -1.07 0.77
N ASP A 110 -10.51 -0.35 0.19
CA ASP A 110 -11.05 -0.72 -1.12
C ASP A 110 -10.17 -0.08 -2.17
N LEU A 111 -9.92 -0.78 -3.24
CA LEU A 111 -9.02 -0.37 -4.31
C LEU A 111 -9.76 -0.25 -5.63
N LEU A 112 -9.41 0.77 -6.40
CA LEU A 112 -9.98 0.98 -7.72
C LEU A 112 -8.91 1.56 -8.62
N ALA A 113 -8.77 1.07 -9.83
CA ALA A 113 -7.87 1.65 -10.82
C ALA A 113 -8.59 1.83 -12.15
N LYS A 114 -8.43 3.00 -12.75
CA LYS A 114 -9.03 3.32 -14.03
C LYS A 114 -7.99 3.94 -14.93
N ASP A 115 -7.91 3.51 -16.18
CA ASP A 115 -7.07 4.21 -17.16
C ASP A 115 -7.94 5.23 -17.92
N GLN A 116 -7.46 5.79 -19.01
CA GLN A 116 -8.21 6.79 -19.74
C GLN A 116 -9.47 6.23 -20.39
N VAL A 117 -9.56 4.91 -20.52
CA VAL A 117 -10.63 4.29 -21.27
C VAL A 117 -11.61 3.54 -20.38
N GLU A 118 -11.13 2.89 -19.35
CA GLU A 118 -11.98 1.96 -18.59
C GLU A 118 -11.45 1.69 -17.19
N GLU A 119 -12.28 1.05 -16.39
CA GLU A 119 -11.86 0.54 -15.10
C GLU A 119 -11.03 -0.71 -15.39
N ILE A 120 -9.84 -0.80 -14.82
CA ILE A 120 -8.96 -1.93 -15.09
C ILE A 120 -8.80 -2.85 -13.88
N SER A 121 -9.10 -2.39 -12.68
CA SER A 121 -8.87 -3.21 -11.49
C SER A 121 -9.76 -2.78 -10.33
N ARG A 122 -10.17 -3.76 -9.53
CA ARG A 122 -10.81 -3.54 -8.25
C ARG A 122 -10.33 -4.57 -7.27
N GLY A 123 -10.38 -4.23 -6.00
CA GLY A 123 -10.03 -5.19 -4.96
C GLY A 123 -9.97 -4.59 -3.59
N SER A 124 -9.21 -5.26 -2.72
CA SER A 124 -9.02 -4.81 -1.36
C SER A 124 -7.62 -5.10 -0.89
N HIS A 125 -7.16 -4.34 0.09
CA HIS A 125 -5.82 -4.47 0.63
C HIS A 125 -5.86 -4.16 2.11
N SER A 126 -5.19 -4.96 2.92
CA SER A 126 -5.09 -4.69 4.34
C SER A 126 -3.66 -4.42 4.73
N ARG A 127 -3.48 -3.51 5.67
CA ARG A 127 -2.16 -3.15 6.19
C ARG A 127 -2.24 -3.12 7.71
N PHE A 128 -1.16 -3.54 8.35
CA PHE A 128 -1.07 -3.51 9.80
C PHE A 128 -0.13 -2.39 10.21
N VAL A 129 -0.61 -1.50 11.07
CA VAL A 129 0.17 -0.37 11.54
C VAL A 129 1.13 -0.87 12.60
N VAL A 130 2.41 -0.57 12.44
CA VAL A 130 3.45 -1.06 13.34
C VAL A 130 4.23 0.10 13.93
N GLU A 131 4.75 -0.14 15.13
CA GLU A 131 5.79 0.72 15.66
C GLU A 131 7.08 0.15 15.11
N VAL A 132 7.80 0.92 14.35
CA VAL A 132 8.94 0.41 13.60
C VAL A 132 9.97 -0.27 14.50
N GLU A 133 10.23 0.30 15.67
CA GLU A 133 11.23 -0.30 16.56
C GLU A 133 10.80 -1.65 17.12
N LYS A 134 9.51 -1.82 17.35
CA LYS A 134 9.01 -3.12 17.81
C LYS A 134 9.10 -4.15 16.69
N LEU A 135 8.81 -3.75 15.45
CA LEU A 135 8.95 -4.64 14.33
C LEU A 135 10.41 -5.01 14.13
N ARG A 136 11.32 -4.06 14.28
CA ARG A 136 12.74 -4.31 14.13
C ARG A 136 13.20 -5.38 15.12
N ALA A 137 12.77 -5.29 16.37
CA ALA A 137 13.13 -6.27 17.38
C ALA A 137 12.55 -7.65 17.06
N LYS A 138 11.33 -7.68 16.56
CA LYS A 138 10.69 -8.94 16.24
C LYS A 138 11.39 -9.64 15.07
N VAL A 139 11.77 -8.88 14.06
CA VAL A 139 12.47 -9.42 12.90
C VAL A 139 13.85 -9.93 13.32
N ALA A 140 14.54 -9.18 14.18
CA ALA A 140 15.84 -9.61 14.69
C ALA A 140 15.72 -10.93 15.47
N ALA A 141 14.67 -11.08 16.27
CA ALA A 141 14.44 -12.30 17.00
C ALA A 141 14.19 -13.48 16.06
N LYS A 142 13.44 -13.25 15.00
CA LYS A 142 13.19 -14.31 14.03
C LYS A 142 14.47 -14.69 13.29
N ALA A 143 15.29 -13.70 12.95
CA ALA A 143 16.56 -13.97 12.28
C ALA A 143 17.46 -14.82 13.17
N ALA A 144 17.49 -14.54 14.46
CA ALA A 144 18.29 -15.32 15.38
C ALA A 144 17.81 -16.76 15.45
N LYS A 145 16.48 -16.95 15.46
CA LYS A 145 15.94 -18.31 15.49
C LYS A 145 16.25 -19.07 14.22
N ALA A 146 16.32 -18.40 13.10
CA ALA A 146 16.64 -19.04 11.83
C ALA A 146 18.14 -19.29 11.68
N GLY A 147 18.93 -18.79 12.57
CA GLY A 147 20.36 -18.89 12.45
C GLY A 147 20.91 -17.96 11.36
N ALA A 148 20.13 -17.00 11.02
CA ALA A 148 20.47 -16.22 9.90
C ALA A 148 21.11 -15.02 10.35
N ALA A 149 22.15 -15.09 10.70
CA ALA A 149 22.71 -14.03 11.23
C ALA A 149 22.66 -12.94 10.38
N ALA A 150 22.53 -12.40 10.49
CA ALA A 150 22.65 -11.41 9.93
C ALA A 150 22.34 -11.12 8.88
N ALA A 151 22.12 -11.54 8.74
CA ALA A 151 21.68 -11.44 7.91
C ALA A 151 21.92 -10.66 7.17
N VAL A 152 22.34 -10.69 7.04
CA VAL A 152 22.52 -10.15 6.43
C VAL A 152 22.91 -9.62 5.72
N SER A 153 23.15 -9.56 5.47
CA SER A 153 23.62 -9.08 4.75
C SER A 153 23.32 -8.42 4.07
#